data_e17d57b7f74fe8683143569e845920fe
#
_entry.id   e17d57b7f74fe8683143569e845920fe
#
_cell.length_a   1.000
_cell.length_b   1.000
_cell.length_c   1.000
_cell.angle_alpha   90.00
_cell.angle_beta   90.00
_cell.angle_gamma   90.00
#
_symmetry.space_group_name_H-M   'P 1'
#
loop_
_entity.id
_entity.type
_entity.pdbx_description
1 polymer ?
#
loop_
_entity_poly.entity_id
_entity_poly.type
_entity_poly.pdbx_seq_one_letter_code
_entity_poly.pdbx_strand_id
1 'polypeptide(L)'
;MGTYIEGDRDFEEIPSLSAKALRINLNKRIYGTFSEIGAGQETVRYFFRAGGASGTIAKAVSAYDKNFSDALYGAEKDGRYVTEGRLKKMLSHEIKLLEERLPIEKYPDKLFFTYANTVTTIDFAKRYKGHGWVGIRFQTEPEGGYNDIILHIRFHQIETRAQQETLGKLGVNLIHSAFYKADKPHSIIRYLYDHIDKDLIEIDMINFYGPKFATVDNRLMSLQLIKNGMTEAVMFDAQGNNLLHAEELYKKNILTIRGSFRPVANVNIDM
;
A
#
# COMPACT_ATOMS: atom_id res chain seq x y z
N MET A 1 5.98 32.73 -10.27
CA MET A 1 5.93 32.00 -11.57
C MET A 1 6.86 30.81 -11.42
N GLY A 2 6.36 29.69 -10.95
CA GLY A 2 7.13 28.46 -10.77
C GLY A 2 6.86 27.54 -11.95
N THR A 3 7.89 27.29 -12.72
CA THR A 3 7.91 26.36 -13.85
C THR A 3 7.49 24.97 -13.38
N TYR A 4 6.35 24.54 -13.83
CA TYR A 4 5.91 23.16 -13.72
C TYR A 4 6.86 22.31 -14.56
N ILE A 5 7.64 21.45 -13.91
CA ILE A 5 8.33 20.36 -14.59
C ILE A 5 7.28 19.27 -14.80
N GLU A 6 6.59 19.35 -15.91
CA GLU A 6 5.85 18.27 -16.54
C GLU A 6 6.86 17.33 -17.20
N GLY A 7 7.60 16.55 -16.42
CA GLY A 7 8.62 15.66 -16.92
C GLY A 7 8.39 14.23 -16.45
N ASP A 8 8.24 13.32 -17.40
CA ASP A 8 8.24 11.85 -17.33
C ASP A 8 6.88 11.11 -17.25
N ARG A 9 5.88 11.59 -17.95
CA ARG A 9 5.03 10.65 -18.69
C ARG A 9 5.41 10.83 -20.16
N ASP A 10 6.30 9.99 -20.64
CA ASP A 10 6.29 9.68 -22.06
C ASP A 10 4.86 9.30 -22.42
N PHE A 11 4.40 9.64 -23.62
CA PHE A 11 3.04 9.41 -24.12
C PHE A 11 2.69 7.90 -24.24
N GLU A 12 3.09 7.10 -23.25
CA GLU A 12 2.69 5.71 -23.14
C GLU A 12 1.22 5.65 -22.71
N GLU A 13 0.41 5.05 -23.54
CA GLU A 13 -0.98 4.70 -23.21
C GLU A 13 -0.99 3.94 -21.87
N ILE A 14 -1.78 4.42 -20.90
CA ILE A 14 -1.89 3.78 -19.57
C ILE A 14 -2.52 2.38 -19.78
N PRO A 15 -1.81 1.28 -19.49
CA PRO A 15 -2.36 -0.05 -19.68
C PRO A 15 -3.60 -0.26 -18.82
N SER A 16 -4.60 -0.95 -19.36
CA SER A 16 -5.78 -1.32 -18.59
C SER A 16 -5.41 -2.19 -17.39
N LEU A 17 -6.27 -2.22 -16.36
CA LEU A 17 -6.06 -3.05 -15.16
C LEU A 17 -5.90 -4.53 -15.51
N SER A 18 -6.68 -5.01 -16.49
CA SER A 18 -6.57 -6.38 -17.02
C SER A 18 -5.21 -6.63 -17.68
N ALA A 19 -4.71 -5.67 -18.45
CA ALA A 19 -3.39 -5.77 -19.07
C ALA A 19 -2.26 -5.77 -18.03
N LYS A 20 -2.37 -4.93 -16.97
CA LYS A 20 -1.42 -4.93 -15.85
C LYS A 20 -1.40 -6.27 -15.12
N ALA A 21 -2.57 -6.82 -14.77
CA ALA A 21 -2.69 -8.11 -14.12
C ALA A 21 -2.17 -9.26 -15.01
N LEU A 22 -2.51 -9.24 -16.30
CA LEU A 22 -2.02 -10.23 -17.25
C LEU A 22 -0.49 -10.18 -17.41
N ARG A 23 0.10 -8.98 -17.44
CA ARG A 23 1.56 -8.83 -17.52
C ARG A 23 2.27 -9.45 -16.32
N ILE A 24 1.71 -9.35 -15.13
CA ILE A 24 2.21 -10.03 -13.92
C ILE A 24 2.05 -11.55 -14.07
N ASN A 25 0.85 -12.02 -14.45
CA ASN A 25 0.55 -13.45 -14.58
C ASN A 25 1.43 -14.16 -15.62
N LEU A 26 1.78 -13.48 -16.71
CA LEU A 26 2.61 -14.05 -17.76
C LEU A 26 4.12 -13.98 -17.45
N ASN A 27 4.52 -13.25 -16.42
CA ASN A 27 5.91 -13.20 -16.02
C ASN A 27 6.27 -14.44 -15.19
N LYS A 28 6.92 -15.40 -15.83
CA LYS A 28 7.29 -16.70 -15.22
C LYS A 28 8.17 -16.57 -13.97
N ARG A 29 8.79 -15.42 -13.74
CA ARG A 29 9.64 -15.18 -12.57
C ARG A 29 8.81 -14.76 -11.35
N ILE A 30 7.67 -14.12 -11.52
CA ILE A 30 6.86 -13.58 -10.42
C ILE A 30 5.98 -14.69 -9.83
N TYR A 31 6.05 -14.88 -8.51
CA TYR A 31 5.26 -15.89 -7.81
C TYR A 31 4.93 -15.44 -6.39
N GLY A 32 3.68 -15.53 -5.99
CA GLY A 32 3.31 -15.02 -4.68
C GLY A 32 1.91 -15.32 -4.19
N THR A 33 1.56 -14.68 -3.09
CA THR A 33 0.32 -14.92 -2.35
C THR A 33 -0.47 -13.63 -2.16
N PHE A 34 -1.78 -13.80 -1.97
CA PHE A 34 -2.71 -12.74 -1.59
C PHE A 34 -3.35 -13.09 -0.25
N SER A 35 -3.35 -12.14 0.67
CA SER A 35 -3.94 -12.29 2.00
C SER A 35 -4.74 -11.05 2.38
N GLU A 36 -5.97 -11.27 2.79
CA GLU A 36 -6.92 -10.19 2.98
C GLU A 36 -7.67 -10.34 4.29
N ILE A 37 -7.81 -9.23 5.02
CA ILE A 37 -8.73 -9.09 6.15
C ILE A 37 -9.74 -8.00 5.77
N GLY A 38 -11.03 -8.38 5.74
CA GLY A 38 -12.12 -7.50 5.37
C GLY A 38 -12.38 -7.46 3.85
N ALA A 39 -12.22 -6.32 3.20
CA ALA A 39 -12.85 -6.02 1.92
C ALA A 39 -11.95 -6.13 0.67
N GLY A 40 -10.85 -6.85 0.73
CA GLY A 40 -9.79 -6.80 -0.29
C GLY A 40 -9.91 -7.75 -1.50
N GLN A 41 -10.93 -8.60 -1.57
CA GLN A 41 -11.03 -9.74 -2.49
C GLN A 41 -11.00 -9.37 -3.98
N GLU A 42 -11.40 -8.15 -4.33
CA GLU A 42 -11.41 -7.69 -5.72
C GLU A 42 -9.99 -7.60 -6.31
N THR A 43 -8.95 -7.40 -5.50
CA THR A 43 -7.58 -7.33 -6.02
C THR A 43 -7.19 -8.65 -6.70
N VAL A 44 -7.25 -9.77 -6.01
CA VAL A 44 -6.87 -11.07 -6.58
C VAL A 44 -7.80 -11.48 -7.71
N ARG A 45 -9.07 -11.06 -7.66
CA ARG A 45 -10.04 -11.33 -8.70
C ARG A 45 -9.65 -10.76 -10.06
N TYR A 46 -9.01 -9.58 -10.12
CA TYR A 46 -8.45 -9.04 -11.36
C TYR A 46 -7.43 -9.99 -11.99
N PHE A 47 -6.55 -10.58 -11.19
CA PHE A 47 -5.53 -11.52 -11.68
C PHE A 47 -6.15 -12.82 -12.19
N PHE A 48 -7.12 -13.38 -11.47
CA PHE A 48 -7.84 -14.58 -11.94
C PHE A 48 -8.61 -14.34 -13.24
N ARG A 49 -9.27 -13.18 -13.37
CA ARG A 49 -10.01 -12.81 -14.58
C ARG A 49 -9.12 -12.52 -15.78
N ALA A 50 -7.91 -12.01 -15.56
CA ALA A 50 -6.96 -11.74 -16.64
C ALA A 50 -6.43 -13.03 -17.28
N GLY A 51 -6.51 -14.16 -16.59
CA GLY A 51 -5.99 -15.46 -17.05
C GLY A 51 -4.50 -15.65 -16.78
N GLY A 52 -4.00 -16.87 -16.97
CA GLY A 52 -2.59 -17.20 -16.78
C GLY A 52 -2.11 -17.21 -15.31
N ALA A 53 -2.98 -17.12 -14.34
CA ALA A 53 -2.66 -16.96 -12.94
C ALA A 53 -2.03 -18.19 -12.25
N SER A 54 -2.22 -19.39 -12.81
CA SER A 54 -1.76 -20.65 -12.19
C SER A 54 -0.25 -20.75 -12.01
N GLY A 55 0.53 -20.03 -12.79
CA GLY A 55 1.99 -19.98 -12.68
C GLY A 55 2.52 -18.84 -11.80
N THR A 56 1.64 -18.01 -11.25
CA THR A 56 1.99 -16.77 -10.54
C THR A 56 1.37 -16.69 -9.16
N ILE A 57 0.14 -17.15 -8.98
CA ILE A 57 -0.58 -17.08 -7.68
C ILE A 57 -0.53 -18.44 -7.00
N ALA A 58 0.25 -18.51 -5.93
CA ALA A 58 0.33 -19.69 -5.08
C ALA A 58 -0.95 -19.90 -4.25
N LYS A 59 -1.46 -18.82 -3.68
CA LYS A 59 -2.57 -18.85 -2.74
C LYS A 59 -3.25 -17.48 -2.67
N ALA A 60 -4.57 -17.50 -2.50
CA ALA A 60 -5.35 -16.35 -2.09
C ALA A 60 -6.21 -16.75 -0.89
N VAL A 61 -6.15 -15.97 0.19
CA VAL A 61 -6.86 -16.25 1.44
C VAL A 61 -7.53 -15.00 1.97
N SER A 62 -8.76 -15.15 2.41
CA SER A 62 -9.52 -14.10 3.10
C SER A 62 -9.79 -14.55 4.54
N ALA A 63 -9.13 -13.92 5.51
CA ALA A 63 -9.31 -14.18 6.94
C ALA A 63 -10.35 -13.20 7.50
N TYR A 64 -11.63 -13.47 7.21
CA TYR A 64 -12.72 -12.55 7.52
C TYR A 64 -13.13 -12.57 8.98
N ASP A 65 -13.08 -13.74 9.61
CA ASP A 65 -13.41 -13.92 11.03
C ASP A 65 -12.24 -13.51 11.93
N LYS A 66 -12.58 -12.83 13.03
CA LYS A 66 -11.61 -12.32 14.00
C LYS A 66 -10.77 -13.45 14.62
N ASN A 67 -11.40 -14.50 15.11
CA ASN A 67 -10.72 -15.59 15.82
C ASN A 67 -9.81 -16.35 14.84
N PHE A 68 -10.28 -16.55 13.61
CA PHE A 68 -9.47 -17.18 12.57
C PHE A 68 -8.28 -16.31 12.17
N SER A 69 -8.49 -15.01 12.04
CA SER A 69 -7.40 -14.05 11.78
C SER A 69 -6.35 -14.03 12.90
N ASP A 70 -6.80 -14.13 14.17
CA ASP A 70 -5.90 -14.21 15.32
C ASP A 70 -5.14 -15.53 15.37
N ALA A 71 -5.77 -16.63 14.97
CA ALA A 71 -5.09 -17.93 14.87
C ALA A 71 -3.98 -17.93 13.79
N LEU A 72 -4.17 -17.18 12.69
CA LEU A 72 -3.18 -17.08 11.63
C LEU A 72 -2.05 -16.10 11.95
N TYR A 73 -2.39 -14.89 12.43
CA TYR A 73 -1.44 -13.76 12.51
C TYR A 73 -1.13 -13.31 13.94
N GLY A 74 -1.68 -14.00 14.94
CA GLY A 74 -1.58 -13.62 16.34
C GLY A 74 -2.59 -12.53 16.74
N ALA A 75 -2.98 -12.49 18.01
CA ALA A 75 -3.91 -11.50 18.52
C ALA A 75 -3.30 -10.09 18.56
N GLU A 76 -4.15 -9.07 18.40
CA GLU A 76 -3.77 -7.68 18.61
C GLU A 76 -4.06 -7.25 20.04
N LYS A 77 -3.09 -6.60 20.68
CA LYS A 77 -3.16 -6.21 22.11
C LYS A 77 -4.35 -5.30 22.42
N ASP A 78 -4.68 -4.41 21.50
CA ASP A 78 -5.76 -3.44 21.61
C ASP A 78 -7.06 -3.89 20.92
N GLY A 79 -7.06 -5.09 20.35
CA GLY A 79 -8.19 -5.65 19.61
C GLY A 79 -8.50 -4.94 18.29
N ARG A 80 -7.62 -4.10 17.79
CA ARG A 80 -7.76 -3.38 16.51
C ARG A 80 -7.09 -4.16 15.38
N TYR A 81 -7.84 -4.41 14.30
CA TYR A 81 -7.38 -5.24 13.18
C TYR A 81 -6.97 -4.43 11.95
N VAL A 82 -7.46 -3.22 11.82
CA VAL A 82 -7.13 -2.32 10.73
C VAL A 82 -5.98 -1.43 11.18
N THR A 83 -4.78 -2.02 11.22
CA THR A 83 -3.55 -1.35 11.68
C THR A 83 -2.37 -1.71 10.79
N GLU A 84 -1.37 -0.82 10.76
CA GLU A 84 -0.10 -1.09 10.07
C GLU A 84 0.60 -2.34 10.65
N GLY A 85 0.55 -2.50 11.98
CA GLY A 85 1.13 -3.65 12.67
C GLY A 85 0.51 -4.97 12.21
N ARG A 86 -0.82 -5.03 12.05
CA ARG A 86 -1.51 -6.21 11.49
C ARG A 86 -1.07 -6.48 10.05
N LEU A 87 -1.01 -5.46 9.21
CA LEU A 87 -0.55 -5.61 7.83
C LEU A 87 0.88 -6.19 7.77
N LYS A 88 1.81 -5.66 8.57
CA LYS A 88 3.20 -6.14 8.64
C LYS A 88 3.30 -7.60 9.10
N LYS A 89 2.47 -8.02 10.06
CA LYS A 89 2.38 -9.42 10.48
C LYS A 89 1.89 -10.33 9.35
N MET A 90 0.86 -9.90 8.61
CA MET A 90 0.35 -10.63 7.44
C MET A 90 1.43 -10.79 6.38
N LEU A 91 2.10 -9.71 5.98
CA LEU A 91 3.18 -9.74 5.00
C LEU A 91 4.31 -10.69 5.42
N SER A 92 4.71 -10.64 6.70
CA SER A 92 5.80 -11.48 7.23
C SER A 92 5.40 -12.95 7.32
N HIS A 93 4.19 -13.24 7.75
CA HIS A 93 3.68 -14.61 7.86
C HIS A 93 3.55 -15.28 6.50
N GLU A 94 2.95 -14.58 5.54
CA GLU A 94 2.65 -15.14 4.24
C GLU A 94 3.90 -15.40 3.39
N ILE A 95 4.90 -14.51 3.47
CA ILE A 95 6.16 -14.74 2.77
C ILE A 95 6.93 -15.91 3.37
N LYS A 96 6.98 -16.00 4.71
CA LYS A 96 7.62 -17.11 5.40
C LYS A 96 6.96 -18.45 5.04
N LEU A 97 5.63 -18.50 5.04
CA LEU A 97 4.89 -19.69 4.65
C LEU A 97 5.17 -20.08 3.18
N LEU A 98 5.31 -19.10 2.30
CA LEU A 98 5.64 -19.34 0.89
C LEU A 98 7.03 -19.97 0.76
N GLU A 99 8.03 -19.43 1.44
CA GLU A 99 9.41 -19.96 1.45
C GLU A 99 9.50 -21.36 2.05
N GLU A 100 8.78 -21.62 3.14
CA GLU A 100 8.73 -22.95 3.77
C GLU A 100 8.13 -24.02 2.83
N ARG A 101 7.17 -23.64 1.99
CA ARG A 101 6.48 -24.56 1.06
C ARG A 101 7.19 -24.70 -0.28
N LEU A 102 7.87 -23.67 -0.72
CA LEU A 102 8.58 -23.59 -1.99
C LEU A 102 10.02 -23.12 -1.73
N PRO A 103 10.91 -24.03 -1.30
CA PRO A 103 12.30 -23.67 -1.04
C PRO A 103 12.95 -23.05 -2.29
N ILE A 104 13.65 -21.94 -2.09
CA ILE A 104 14.21 -21.12 -3.18
C ILE A 104 15.19 -21.90 -4.05
N GLU A 105 15.87 -22.89 -3.45
CA GLU A 105 16.81 -23.77 -4.15
C GLU A 105 16.15 -24.56 -5.30
N LYS A 106 14.84 -24.79 -5.22
CA LYS A 106 14.06 -25.44 -6.28
C LYS A 106 13.51 -24.45 -7.29
N TYR A 107 13.55 -23.16 -6.96
CA TYR A 107 12.94 -22.09 -7.75
C TYR A 107 13.89 -20.88 -7.86
N PRO A 108 15.16 -21.07 -8.28
CA PRO A 108 16.21 -20.06 -8.17
C PRO A 108 15.95 -18.77 -8.97
N ASP A 109 15.08 -18.82 -9.97
CA ASP A 109 14.75 -17.67 -10.81
C ASP A 109 13.49 -16.93 -10.34
N LYS A 110 12.83 -17.40 -9.26
CA LYS A 110 11.58 -16.79 -8.82
C LYS A 110 11.80 -15.52 -8.00
N LEU A 111 10.91 -14.57 -8.19
CA LEU A 111 10.74 -13.37 -7.39
C LEU A 111 9.48 -13.57 -6.53
N PHE A 112 9.68 -13.84 -5.27
CA PHE A 112 8.55 -14.04 -4.38
C PHE A 112 7.92 -12.72 -3.95
N PHE A 113 6.60 -12.73 -3.83
CA PHE A 113 5.86 -11.61 -3.27
C PHE A 113 4.69 -12.07 -2.39
N THR A 114 4.28 -11.21 -1.51
CA THR A 114 2.98 -11.27 -0.86
C THR A 114 2.30 -9.91 -0.92
N TYR A 115 1.06 -9.91 -1.35
CA TYR A 115 0.18 -8.75 -1.24
C TYR A 115 -0.76 -8.99 -0.07
N ALA A 116 -0.90 -8.01 0.79
CA ALA A 116 -1.83 -8.08 1.90
C ALA A 116 -2.61 -6.78 2.07
N ASN A 117 -3.80 -6.90 2.62
CA ASN A 117 -4.57 -5.75 3.08
C ASN A 117 -5.38 -6.08 4.34
N THR A 118 -5.61 -5.07 5.16
CA THR A 118 -6.55 -5.10 6.27
C THR A 118 -7.40 -3.84 6.18
N VAL A 119 -8.64 -4.01 5.74
CA VAL A 119 -9.51 -2.91 5.31
C VAL A 119 -10.91 -3.09 5.84
N THR A 120 -11.45 -2.04 6.45
CA THR A 120 -12.87 -1.92 6.72
C THR A 120 -13.54 -1.02 5.70
N THR A 121 -14.70 -1.43 5.22
CA THR A 121 -15.57 -0.57 4.40
C THR A 121 -16.48 0.28 5.28
N ILE A 122 -17.25 1.15 4.64
CA ILE A 122 -18.31 1.90 5.33
C ILE A 122 -19.23 0.94 6.09
N ASP A 123 -19.57 1.29 7.34
CA ASP A 123 -20.49 0.48 8.14
C ASP A 123 -21.92 0.54 7.59
N PHE A 124 -22.74 -0.43 7.94
CA PHE A 124 -24.14 -0.51 7.48
C PHE A 124 -24.96 0.76 7.81
N ALA A 125 -24.68 1.37 8.96
CA ALA A 125 -25.34 2.61 9.40
C ALA A 125 -24.73 3.88 8.76
N LYS A 126 -23.70 3.74 7.92
CA LYS A 126 -22.98 4.84 7.24
C LYS A 126 -22.41 5.91 8.19
N ARG A 127 -22.08 5.53 9.42
CA ARG A 127 -21.53 6.42 10.46
C ARG A 127 -20.01 6.52 10.39
N TYR A 128 -19.34 5.45 9.99
CA TYR A 128 -17.88 5.37 9.91
C TYR A 128 -17.45 5.19 8.46
N LYS A 129 -16.54 6.05 8.02
CA LYS A 129 -15.94 5.93 6.69
C LYS A 129 -15.00 4.73 6.63
N GLY A 130 -14.99 4.03 5.50
CA GLY A 130 -14.06 2.93 5.28
C GLY A 130 -12.62 3.44 5.19
N HIS A 131 -11.69 2.65 5.74
CA HIS A 131 -10.26 2.90 5.66
C HIS A 131 -9.48 1.59 5.80
N GLY A 132 -8.19 1.63 5.54
CA GLY A 132 -7.36 0.43 5.73
C GLY A 132 -5.91 0.59 5.36
N TRP A 133 -5.20 -0.48 5.62
CA TRP A 133 -3.79 -0.64 5.30
C TRP A 133 -3.62 -1.66 4.17
N VAL A 134 -2.82 -1.29 3.20
CA VAL A 134 -2.54 -2.10 2.01
C VAL A 134 -1.04 -2.17 1.81
N GLY A 135 -0.52 -3.34 1.46
CA GLY A 135 0.92 -3.45 1.26
C GLY A 135 1.32 -4.61 0.37
N ILE A 136 2.52 -4.49 -0.14
CA ILE A 136 3.20 -5.56 -0.86
C ILE A 136 4.60 -5.73 -0.29
N ARG A 137 4.99 -6.99 -0.04
CA ARG A 137 6.38 -7.41 0.21
C ARG A 137 6.85 -8.21 -0.98
N PHE A 138 7.98 -7.84 -1.58
CA PHE A 138 8.42 -8.43 -2.85
C PHE A 138 9.94 -8.39 -3.02
N GLN A 139 10.44 -9.28 -3.87
CA GLN A 139 11.83 -9.29 -4.31
C GLN A 139 11.96 -8.61 -5.68
N THR A 140 13.07 -7.93 -5.90
CA THR A 140 13.46 -7.37 -7.20
C THR A 140 14.49 -8.25 -7.92
N GLU A 141 15.18 -9.07 -7.14
CA GLU A 141 16.18 -10.03 -7.61
C GLU A 141 15.97 -11.37 -6.91
N PRO A 142 16.18 -12.52 -7.58
CA PRO A 142 16.14 -13.81 -6.94
C PRO A 142 17.12 -13.88 -5.76
N GLU A 143 16.72 -14.52 -4.67
CA GLU A 143 17.49 -14.59 -3.43
C GLU A 143 17.84 -13.22 -2.79
N GLY A 144 17.37 -12.14 -3.40
CA GLY A 144 17.53 -10.79 -2.87
C GLY A 144 16.66 -10.54 -1.64
N GLY A 145 17.02 -9.49 -0.90
CA GLY A 145 16.21 -9.04 0.25
C GLY A 145 14.83 -8.56 -0.18
N TYR A 146 13.90 -8.62 0.77
CA TYR A 146 12.53 -8.16 0.55
C TYR A 146 12.42 -6.64 0.67
N ASN A 147 11.55 -6.10 -0.17
CA ASN A 147 11.17 -4.70 -0.17
C ASN A 147 9.69 -4.58 0.13
N ASP A 148 9.30 -3.59 0.93
CA ASP A 148 7.91 -3.32 1.28
C ASP A 148 7.48 -1.97 0.74
N ILE A 149 6.25 -1.92 0.22
CA ILE A 149 5.51 -0.68 -0.02
C ILE A 149 4.24 -0.80 0.81
N ILE A 150 4.04 0.14 1.73
CA ILE A 150 2.92 0.17 2.66
C ILE A 150 2.13 1.46 2.48
N LEU A 151 0.82 1.35 2.35
CA LEU A 151 -0.11 2.46 2.17
C LEU A 151 -1.15 2.45 3.28
N HIS A 152 -1.53 3.63 3.75
CA HIS A 152 -2.82 3.82 4.41
C HIS A 152 -3.78 4.52 3.45
N ILE A 153 -5.04 4.09 3.45
CA ILE A 153 -6.09 4.57 2.56
C ILE A 153 -7.36 4.93 3.31
N ARG A 154 -8.10 5.90 2.78
CA ARG A 154 -9.43 6.27 3.25
C ARG A 154 -10.37 6.37 2.07
N PHE A 155 -11.57 5.78 2.18
CA PHE A 155 -12.57 5.87 1.11
C PHE A 155 -13.44 7.11 1.28
N HIS A 156 -13.74 7.77 0.16
CA HIS A 156 -14.71 8.86 0.07
C HIS A 156 -16.09 8.38 -0.40
N GLN A 157 -16.12 7.23 -1.05
CA GLN A 157 -17.36 6.59 -1.52
C GLN A 157 -18.25 6.16 -0.34
N ILE A 158 -19.56 6.14 -0.58
CA ILE A 158 -20.59 5.82 0.44
C ILE A 158 -21.23 4.43 0.23
N GLU A 159 -20.65 3.62 -0.66
CA GLU A 159 -21.13 2.27 -0.98
C GLU A 159 -20.02 1.25 -0.85
N THR A 160 -20.29 0.17 -0.12
CA THR A 160 -19.34 -0.91 0.15
C THR A 160 -18.78 -1.52 -1.13
N ARG A 161 -19.63 -1.80 -2.11
CA ARG A 161 -19.22 -2.39 -3.39
C ARG A 161 -18.24 -1.47 -4.14
N ALA A 162 -18.55 -0.19 -4.22
CA ALA A 162 -17.70 0.78 -4.89
C ALA A 162 -16.32 0.91 -4.20
N GLN A 163 -16.28 0.86 -2.86
CA GLN A 163 -15.04 0.83 -2.09
C GLN A 163 -14.21 -0.42 -2.40
N GLN A 164 -14.85 -1.61 -2.49
CA GLN A 164 -14.17 -2.86 -2.85
C GLN A 164 -13.60 -2.82 -4.26
N GLU A 165 -14.37 -2.33 -5.23
CA GLU A 165 -13.92 -2.17 -6.62
C GLU A 165 -12.72 -1.21 -6.73
N THR A 166 -12.75 -0.08 -6.02
CA THR A 166 -11.64 0.88 -5.97
C THR A 166 -10.39 0.28 -5.32
N LEU A 167 -10.55 -0.46 -4.23
CA LEU A 167 -9.45 -1.18 -3.58
C LEU A 167 -8.83 -2.21 -4.53
N GLY A 168 -9.66 -2.94 -5.29
CA GLY A 168 -9.20 -3.90 -6.30
C GLY A 168 -8.31 -3.25 -7.35
N LYS A 169 -8.71 -2.08 -7.89
CA LYS A 169 -7.92 -1.30 -8.84
C LYS A 169 -6.59 -0.85 -8.24
N LEU A 170 -6.63 -0.31 -7.02
CA LEU A 170 -5.42 0.13 -6.29
C LEU A 170 -4.44 -1.03 -6.07
N GLY A 171 -4.93 -2.20 -5.67
CA GLY A 171 -4.10 -3.38 -5.46
C GLY A 171 -3.39 -3.84 -6.73
N VAL A 172 -4.08 -3.86 -7.88
CA VAL A 172 -3.47 -4.16 -9.20
C VAL A 172 -2.38 -3.14 -9.54
N ASN A 173 -2.67 -1.85 -9.35
CA ASN A 173 -1.72 -0.77 -9.60
C ASN A 173 -0.48 -0.88 -8.70
N LEU A 174 -0.66 -1.17 -7.42
CA LEU A 174 0.43 -1.35 -6.46
C LEU A 174 1.34 -2.52 -6.86
N ILE A 175 0.76 -3.70 -7.12
CA ILE A 175 1.53 -4.90 -7.49
C ILE A 175 2.27 -4.66 -8.81
N HIS A 176 1.61 -4.12 -9.83
CA HIS A 176 2.24 -3.82 -11.11
C HIS A 176 3.38 -2.81 -10.95
N SER A 177 3.18 -1.75 -10.17
CA SER A 177 4.20 -0.71 -9.97
C SER A 177 5.38 -1.22 -9.16
N ALA A 178 5.18 -2.09 -8.18
CA ALA A 178 6.25 -2.72 -7.40
C ALA A 178 7.24 -3.47 -8.30
N PHE A 179 6.76 -4.23 -9.30
CA PHE A 179 7.64 -4.99 -10.18
C PHE A 179 8.20 -4.19 -11.36
N TYR A 180 7.49 -3.16 -11.84
CA TYR A 180 7.87 -2.49 -13.09
C TYR A 180 8.29 -1.03 -12.95
N LYS A 181 8.19 -0.45 -11.74
CA LYS A 181 8.51 0.95 -11.47
C LYS A 181 9.38 1.16 -10.22
N ALA A 182 9.87 0.09 -9.58
CA ALA A 182 10.66 0.17 -8.34
C ALA A 182 11.96 0.99 -8.48
N ASP A 183 12.52 1.10 -9.69
CA ASP A 183 13.71 1.92 -9.94
C ASP A 183 13.45 3.43 -9.79
N LYS A 184 12.20 3.85 -9.90
CA LYS A 184 11.77 5.24 -9.76
C LYS A 184 10.62 5.34 -8.73
N PRO A 185 10.89 5.27 -7.41
CA PRO A 185 9.85 5.19 -6.37
C PRO A 185 8.80 6.32 -6.44
N HIS A 186 9.21 7.54 -6.79
CA HIS A 186 8.29 8.66 -7.01
C HIS A 186 7.28 8.42 -8.15
N SER A 187 7.64 7.60 -9.14
CA SER A 187 6.72 7.23 -10.21
C SER A 187 5.63 6.30 -9.70
N ILE A 188 5.95 5.39 -8.77
CA ILE A 188 4.98 4.45 -8.19
C ILE A 188 3.74 5.22 -7.71
N ILE A 189 3.95 6.33 -7.00
CA ILE A 189 2.86 7.16 -6.47
C ILE A 189 1.86 7.56 -7.56
N ARG A 190 2.35 8.01 -8.73
CA ARG A 190 1.47 8.41 -9.84
C ARG A 190 0.68 7.22 -10.40
N TYR A 191 1.32 6.04 -10.53
CA TYR A 191 0.68 4.85 -11.08
C TYR A 191 -0.37 4.22 -10.15
N LEU A 192 -0.38 4.55 -8.84
CA LEU A 192 -1.38 4.06 -7.91
C LEU A 192 -2.81 4.48 -8.31
N TYR A 193 -2.98 5.64 -8.92
CA TYR A 193 -4.28 6.18 -9.34
C TYR A 193 -4.65 5.89 -10.79
N ASP A 194 -3.90 5.03 -11.50
CA ASP A 194 -4.30 4.65 -12.86
C ASP A 194 -5.70 4.00 -12.84
N HIS A 195 -6.61 4.55 -13.65
CA HIS A 195 -8.03 4.15 -13.72
C HIS A 195 -8.81 4.31 -12.39
N ILE A 196 -8.35 5.17 -11.51
CA ILE A 196 -9.03 5.53 -10.26
C ILE A 196 -9.20 7.04 -10.23
N ASP A 197 -10.45 7.50 -10.05
CA ASP A 197 -10.73 8.91 -9.83
C ASP A 197 -10.29 9.32 -8.42
N LYS A 198 -9.65 10.48 -8.30
CA LYS A 198 -9.09 10.97 -7.03
C LYS A 198 -10.13 11.20 -5.95
N ASP A 199 -11.37 11.46 -6.36
CA ASP A 199 -12.48 11.70 -5.45
C ASP A 199 -13.00 10.43 -4.75
N LEU A 200 -12.52 9.25 -5.17
CA LEU A 200 -13.04 7.97 -4.66
C LEU A 200 -12.25 7.48 -3.43
N ILE A 201 -10.97 7.79 -3.37
CA ILE A 201 -10.04 7.27 -2.36
C ILE A 201 -8.92 8.28 -2.09
N GLU A 202 -8.55 8.40 -0.85
CA GLU A 202 -7.37 9.14 -0.38
C GLU A 202 -6.27 8.15 -0.01
N ILE A 203 -5.03 8.45 -0.40
CA ILE A 203 -3.84 7.81 0.14
C ILE A 203 -3.15 8.85 1.01
N ASP A 204 -3.27 8.74 2.32
CA ASP A 204 -2.77 9.71 3.30
C ASP A 204 -1.43 9.30 3.94
N MET A 205 -0.94 8.09 3.65
CA MET A 205 0.39 7.64 4.03
C MET A 205 0.96 6.65 3.02
N ILE A 206 2.26 6.78 2.74
CA ILE A 206 3.06 5.81 2.00
C ILE A 206 4.43 5.66 2.63
N ASN A 207 4.89 4.40 2.78
CA ASN A 207 6.23 4.09 3.25
C ASN A 207 6.86 3.01 2.36
N PHE A 208 8.16 3.19 2.11
CA PHE A 208 9.01 2.29 1.37
C PHE A 208 10.10 1.75 2.29
N TYR A 209 10.33 0.45 2.28
CA TYR A 209 11.35 -0.22 3.09
C TYR A 209 12.09 -1.27 2.27
N GLY A 210 13.29 -1.61 2.70
CA GLY A 210 14.09 -2.68 2.12
C GLY A 210 15.26 -2.19 1.27
N PRO A 211 16.10 -3.13 0.78
CA PRO A 211 17.36 -2.81 0.10
C PRO A 211 17.16 -1.93 -1.15
N LYS A 212 16.12 -2.19 -1.94
CA LYS A 212 15.80 -1.42 -3.15
C LYS A 212 15.48 0.04 -2.84
N PHE A 213 14.97 0.30 -1.66
CA PHE A 213 14.51 1.61 -1.21
C PHE A 213 15.39 2.24 -0.12
N ALA A 214 16.61 1.73 0.08
CA ALA A 214 17.52 2.19 1.13
C ALA A 214 17.86 3.68 1.08
N THR A 215 17.80 4.30 -0.11
CA THR A 215 18.05 5.73 -0.32
C THR A 215 16.78 6.57 -0.41
N VAL A 216 15.62 5.95 -0.24
CA VAL A 216 14.33 6.66 -0.34
C VAL A 216 14.03 7.39 0.95
N ASP A 217 13.83 8.70 0.87
CA ASP A 217 13.30 9.50 1.97
C ASP A 217 11.76 9.43 1.96
N ASN A 218 11.18 8.71 2.92
CA ASN A 218 9.74 8.52 3.04
C ASN A 218 8.98 9.84 3.28
N ARG A 219 9.63 10.88 3.85
CA ARG A 219 9.02 12.21 3.99
C ARG A 219 8.78 12.84 2.63
N LEU A 220 9.79 12.76 1.73
CA LEU A 220 9.66 13.27 0.37
C LEU A 220 8.62 12.50 -0.42
N MET A 221 8.49 11.18 -0.19
CA MET A 221 7.45 10.37 -0.81
C MET A 221 6.06 10.78 -0.34
N SER A 222 5.88 11.02 0.96
CA SER A 222 4.62 11.53 1.51
C SER A 222 4.26 12.93 0.97
N LEU A 223 5.24 13.82 0.80
CA LEU A 223 5.01 15.12 0.14
C LEU A 223 4.60 14.98 -1.34
N GLN A 224 5.01 13.89 -2.02
CA GLN A 224 4.51 13.60 -3.37
C GLN A 224 3.03 13.23 -3.38
N LEU A 225 2.48 12.66 -2.31
CA LEU A 225 1.03 12.43 -2.20
C LEU A 225 0.27 13.75 -2.30
N ILE A 226 0.70 14.77 -1.54
CA ILE A 226 0.10 16.13 -1.60
C ILE A 226 0.27 16.73 -3.00
N LYS A 227 1.49 16.67 -3.56
CA LYS A 227 1.78 17.22 -4.87
C LYS A 227 0.93 16.61 -5.98
N ASN A 228 0.57 15.34 -5.86
CA ASN A 228 -0.28 14.63 -6.81
C ASN A 228 -1.78 14.72 -6.45
N GLY A 229 -2.16 15.44 -5.40
CA GLY A 229 -3.55 15.61 -4.97
C GLY A 229 -4.20 14.32 -4.45
N MET A 230 -3.43 13.45 -3.81
CA MET A 230 -3.88 12.19 -3.24
C MET A 230 -4.30 12.32 -1.78
N THR A 231 -3.81 13.37 -1.11
CA THR A 231 -4.19 13.81 0.23
C THR A 231 -3.95 15.31 0.36
N GLU A 232 -4.58 15.95 1.33
CA GLU A 232 -4.41 17.38 1.61
C GLU A 232 -3.30 17.65 2.63
N ALA A 233 -2.95 16.66 3.47
CA ALA A 233 -1.97 16.83 4.54
C ALA A 233 -1.18 15.56 4.80
N VAL A 234 0.07 15.72 5.23
CA VAL A 234 0.92 14.64 5.78
C VAL A 234 1.52 15.12 7.09
N MET A 235 1.83 14.19 7.99
CA MET A 235 2.35 14.48 9.32
C MET A 235 3.65 13.72 9.56
N PHE A 236 4.57 14.39 10.25
CA PHE A 236 5.86 13.82 10.63
C PHE A 236 6.09 14.03 12.13
N ASP A 237 6.80 13.10 12.76
CA ASP A 237 7.34 13.33 14.10
C ASP A 237 8.61 14.19 14.06
N ALA A 238 9.16 14.50 15.24
CA ALA A 238 10.38 15.27 15.35
C ALA A 238 11.63 14.55 14.77
N GLN A 239 11.57 13.24 14.59
CA GLN A 239 12.61 12.42 13.99
C GLN A 239 12.43 12.29 12.47
N GLY A 240 11.32 12.79 11.93
CA GLY A 240 11.00 12.75 10.50
C GLY A 240 10.32 11.45 10.05
N ASN A 241 9.78 10.65 10.97
CA ASN A 241 8.97 9.50 10.60
C ASN A 241 7.57 9.95 10.17
N ASN A 242 7.00 9.26 9.19
CA ASN A 242 5.61 9.48 8.79
C ASN A 242 4.66 9.05 9.91
N LEU A 243 3.70 9.92 10.22
CA LEU A 243 2.65 9.66 11.19
C LEU A 243 1.28 9.69 10.51
N LEU A 244 0.41 8.75 10.90
CA LEU A 244 -0.98 8.79 10.47
C LEU A 244 -1.74 9.79 11.35
N HIS A 245 -2.05 10.95 10.79
CA HIS A 245 -2.68 12.05 11.53
C HIS A 245 -3.97 11.64 12.23
N ALA A 246 -4.79 10.77 11.62
CA ALA A 246 -6.03 10.28 12.19
C ALA A 246 -5.83 9.46 13.48
N GLU A 247 -4.69 8.76 13.62
CA GLU A 247 -4.34 8.01 14.82
C GLU A 247 -3.64 8.91 15.85
N GLU A 248 -2.66 9.69 15.37
CA GLU A 248 -1.83 10.52 16.26
C GLU A 248 -2.62 11.61 16.95
N LEU A 249 -3.59 12.23 16.27
CA LEU A 249 -4.40 13.31 16.82
C LEU A 249 -5.68 12.84 17.54
N TYR A 250 -5.97 11.54 17.51
CA TYR A 250 -7.22 11.01 18.04
C TYR A 250 -7.38 11.27 19.53
N LYS A 251 -8.45 12.01 19.89
CA LYS A 251 -8.79 12.39 21.28
C LYS A 251 -7.68 13.12 22.06
N LYS A 252 -6.73 13.76 21.36
CA LYS A 252 -5.70 14.59 22.00
C LYS A 252 -6.12 16.06 22.00
N ASN A 253 -5.74 16.79 23.04
CA ASN A 253 -5.76 18.24 23.02
C ASN A 253 -4.54 18.72 22.22
N ILE A 254 -4.76 19.54 21.20
CA ILE A 254 -3.73 19.93 20.25
C ILE A 254 -3.55 21.44 20.29
N LEU A 255 -2.31 21.89 20.51
CA LEU A 255 -1.89 23.25 20.26
C LEU A 255 -1.22 23.32 18.89
N THR A 256 -1.77 24.10 17.98
CA THR A 256 -1.23 24.25 16.63
C THR A 256 -0.59 25.61 16.46
N ILE A 257 0.68 25.62 16.06
CA ILE A 257 1.41 26.83 15.66
C ILE A 257 1.59 26.79 14.15
N ARG A 258 1.12 27.82 13.43
CA ARG A 258 1.30 27.94 11.99
C ARG A 258 2.32 29.02 11.67
N GLY A 259 3.33 28.69 10.88
CA GLY A 259 4.34 29.64 10.44
C GLY A 259 5.31 29.08 9.42
N SER A 260 6.14 29.98 8.87
CA SER A 260 7.31 29.61 8.09
C SER A 260 8.54 29.72 9.00
N PHE A 261 8.99 28.60 9.54
CA PHE A 261 10.08 28.55 10.51
C PHE A 261 11.45 28.48 9.79
N ARG A 262 11.77 29.51 9.02
CA ARG A 262 13.03 29.62 8.28
C ARG A 262 13.64 31.03 8.44
N PRO A 263 14.60 31.19 9.38
CA PRO A 263 15.08 30.22 10.37
C PRO A 263 14.09 30.00 11.51
N VAL A 264 14.28 28.94 12.28
CA VAL A 264 13.64 28.79 13.60
C VAL A 264 14.25 29.83 14.51
N ALA A 265 13.45 30.73 15.08
CA ALA A 265 13.86 31.74 16.03
C ALA A 265 13.61 31.27 17.48
N ASN A 266 14.31 31.88 18.46
CA ASN A 266 14.15 31.51 19.87
C ASN A 266 12.68 31.60 20.33
N VAL A 267 11.92 32.59 19.88
CA VAL A 267 10.49 32.70 20.18
C VAL A 267 9.68 31.49 19.70
N ASN A 268 10.12 30.78 18.66
CA ASN A 268 9.46 29.57 18.18
C ASN A 268 9.79 28.35 19.04
N ILE A 269 10.91 28.39 19.76
CA ILE A 269 11.37 27.36 20.68
C ILE A 269 10.66 27.50 22.04
N ASP A 270 10.37 28.74 22.44
CA ASP A 270 9.74 29.07 23.72
C ASP A 270 8.21 28.91 23.72
N MET A 271 7.57 28.68 22.57
CA MET A 271 6.14 28.40 22.41
C MET A 271 5.81 26.92 22.64
#